data_e67d6139ee5bde59188e874049e488dc
#
_entry.id   e67d6139ee5bde59188e874049e488dc
#
_cell.length_a   1.000
_cell.length_b   1.000
_cell.length_c   1.000
_cell.angle_alpha   90.00
_cell.angle_beta   90.00
_cell.angle_gamma   90.00
#
_symmetry.space_group_name_H-M   'P 1'
#
loop_
_entity.id
_entity.type
_entity.pdbx_description
1 polymer ?
#
loop_
_entity_poly.entity_id
_entity_poly.type
_entity_poly.pdbx_seq_one_letter_code
_entity_poly.pdbx_strand_id
1 'polypeptide(L)'
;MKKLKKQTVKIIFALMMLLTCSTFYVKAQNTTVDYNRLITAIGTVESGLNDNARSGVHAGFLQISKVCVTECNRINKLKNVSTRYTLQDRFNHQKSIEMFWIIQKFYNPKLDIDYMVLLWNEGNSAMKKPKRKTRYYKKVMKVYHSL
;
A
#
# COMPACT_ATOMS: atom_id res chain seq x y z
N MET A 1 56.71 -26.84 -12.59
CA MET A 1 56.13 -26.56 -11.28
C MET A 1 55.53 -25.14 -11.14
N LYS A 2 56.16 -24.05 -11.59
CA LYS A 2 55.63 -22.65 -11.45
C LYS A 2 54.31 -22.35 -12.22
N LYS A 3 54.10 -22.97 -13.41
CA LYS A 3 52.87 -22.78 -14.23
C LYS A 3 51.65 -23.41 -13.62
N LEU A 4 51.78 -24.57 -12.98
CA LEU A 4 50.67 -25.30 -12.31
C LEU A 4 50.16 -24.52 -11.09
N LYS A 5 51.03 -23.97 -10.24
CA LYS A 5 50.67 -23.16 -9.09
C LYS A 5 49.93 -21.88 -9.48
N LYS A 6 50.26 -21.23 -10.62
CA LYS A 6 49.58 -20.05 -11.10
C LYS A 6 48.16 -20.30 -11.61
N GLN A 7 47.92 -21.49 -12.16
CA GLN A 7 46.60 -21.92 -12.63
C GLN A 7 45.66 -22.29 -11.46
N THR A 8 46.19 -22.98 -10.44
CA THR A 8 45.43 -23.33 -9.23
C THR A 8 44.96 -22.11 -8.43
N VAL A 9 45.83 -21.07 -8.32
CA VAL A 9 45.48 -19.81 -7.68
C VAL A 9 44.36 -19.07 -8.44
N LYS A 10 44.37 -19.08 -9.79
CA LYS A 10 43.28 -18.46 -10.58
C LYS A 10 41.95 -19.16 -10.42
N ILE A 11 41.94 -20.50 -10.33
CA ILE A 11 40.72 -21.30 -10.12
C ILE A 11 40.14 -21.05 -8.73
N ILE A 12 40.98 -20.97 -7.69
CA ILE A 12 40.54 -20.65 -6.32
C ILE A 12 39.96 -19.25 -6.22
N PHE A 13 40.57 -18.25 -6.92
CA PHE A 13 40.07 -16.88 -6.95
C PHE A 13 38.73 -16.78 -7.69
N ALA A 14 38.54 -17.52 -8.80
CA ALA A 14 37.28 -17.58 -9.53
C ALA A 14 36.17 -18.27 -8.72
N LEU A 15 36.50 -19.34 -7.99
CA LEU A 15 35.55 -20.01 -7.07
C LEU A 15 35.17 -19.12 -5.89
N MET A 16 36.10 -18.37 -5.35
CA MET A 16 35.84 -17.40 -4.26
C MET A 16 34.95 -16.24 -4.74
N MET A 17 35.13 -15.74 -5.96
CA MET A 17 34.27 -14.73 -6.58
C MET A 17 32.83 -15.25 -6.81
N LEU A 18 32.67 -16.51 -7.22
CA LEU A 18 31.35 -17.15 -7.40
C LEU A 18 30.61 -17.34 -6.06
N LEU A 19 31.34 -17.66 -4.97
CA LEU A 19 30.75 -17.82 -3.64
C LEU A 19 30.33 -16.47 -3.03
N THR A 20 31.06 -15.38 -3.28
CA THR A 20 30.66 -14.04 -2.80
C THR A 20 29.51 -13.45 -3.59
N CYS A 21 29.36 -13.79 -4.89
CA CYS A 21 28.23 -13.34 -5.70
C CYS A 21 26.90 -13.98 -5.25
N SER A 22 26.93 -15.22 -4.78
CA SER A 22 25.71 -15.92 -4.30
C SER A 22 25.18 -15.39 -2.96
N THR A 23 26.03 -14.81 -2.11
CA THR A 23 25.60 -14.23 -0.85
C THR A 23 24.98 -12.85 -0.98
N PHE A 24 25.25 -12.11 -2.07
CA PHE A 24 24.59 -10.84 -2.37
C PHE A 24 23.21 -11.02 -3.03
N TYR A 25 22.93 -12.14 -3.67
CA TYR A 25 21.65 -12.40 -4.33
C TYR A 25 20.50 -12.73 -3.36
N VAL A 26 20.80 -13.12 -2.12
CA VAL A 26 19.78 -13.54 -1.12
C VAL A 26 19.19 -12.38 -0.32
N LYS A 27 19.71 -11.15 -0.44
CA LYS A 27 19.25 -10.01 0.39
C LYS A 27 18.37 -8.97 -0.31
N ALA A 28 17.94 -9.24 -1.53
CA ALA A 28 16.85 -8.52 -2.16
C ALA A 28 15.58 -9.36 -2.09
N GLN A 29 15.11 -9.69 -0.90
CA GLN A 29 13.70 -9.91 -0.71
C GLN A 29 13.04 -8.57 -0.97
N ASN A 30 12.64 -8.33 -2.23
CA ASN A 30 11.60 -7.39 -2.55
C ASN A 30 10.38 -7.81 -1.72
N THR A 31 10.20 -7.22 -0.56
CA THR A 31 8.93 -7.21 0.11
C THR A 31 8.00 -6.40 -0.79
N THR A 32 7.46 -7.06 -1.82
CA THR A 32 6.39 -6.48 -2.62
C THR A 32 5.29 -6.14 -1.64
N VAL A 33 4.99 -4.85 -1.52
CA VAL A 33 3.93 -4.40 -0.62
C VAL A 33 2.64 -5.06 -1.07
N ASP A 34 2.06 -5.88 -0.21
CA ASP A 34 0.76 -6.47 -0.47
C ASP A 34 -0.34 -5.45 -0.16
N TYR A 35 -0.74 -4.73 -1.18
CA TYR A 35 -1.78 -3.70 -1.07
C TYR A 35 -3.16 -4.28 -0.76
N ASN A 36 -3.46 -5.51 -1.18
CA ASN A 36 -4.73 -6.16 -0.84
C ASN A 36 -4.79 -6.43 0.67
N ARG A 37 -3.68 -6.91 1.23
CA ARG A 37 -3.50 -7.07 2.67
C ARG A 37 -3.68 -5.75 3.42
N LEU A 38 -3.15 -4.64 2.88
CA LEU A 38 -3.31 -3.32 3.49
C LEU A 38 -4.77 -2.86 3.47
N ILE A 39 -5.47 -3.00 2.34
CA ILE A 39 -6.89 -2.64 2.23
C ILE A 39 -7.73 -3.48 3.18
N THR A 40 -7.45 -4.79 3.29
CA THR A 40 -8.09 -5.68 4.27
C THR A 40 -7.84 -5.20 5.71
N ALA A 41 -6.62 -4.83 6.05
CA ALA A 41 -6.29 -4.32 7.38
C ALA A 41 -7.03 -3.00 7.70
N ILE A 42 -7.09 -2.08 6.74
CA ILE A 42 -7.86 -0.84 6.86
C ILE A 42 -9.35 -1.17 7.07
N GLY A 43 -9.95 -1.98 6.21
CA GLY A 43 -11.36 -2.36 6.31
C GLY A 43 -11.71 -3.07 7.63
N THR A 44 -10.78 -3.90 8.14
CA THR A 44 -10.92 -4.54 9.46
C THR A 44 -11.00 -3.49 10.58
N VAL A 45 -10.14 -2.48 10.54
CA VAL A 45 -10.11 -1.41 11.56
C VAL A 45 -11.32 -0.47 11.44
N GLU A 46 -11.78 -0.20 10.21
CA GLU A 46 -12.89 0.71 9.91
C GLU A 46 -14.26 0.12 10.29
N SER A 47 -14.50 -1.15 9.95
CA SER A 47 -15.84 -1.72 10.05
C SER A 47 -15.91 -3.22 10.40
N GLY A 48 -14.75 -3.87 10.62
CA GLY A 48 -14.69 -5.33 10.68
C GLY A 48 -15.03 -6.00 9.33
N LEU A 49 -14.70 -5.35 8.21
CA LEU A 49 -14.99 -5.79 6.83
C LEU A 49 -16.51 -5.83 6.48
N ASN A 50 -17.32 -5.09 7.19
CA ASN A 50 -18.77 -5.07 6.96
C ASN A 50 -19.14 -4.05 5.87
N ASP A 51 -19.54 -4.53 4.70
CA ASP A 51 -19.97 -3.68 3.56
C ASP A 51 -21.21 -2.82 3.89
N ASN A 52 -22.04 -3.24 4.83
CA ASN A 52 -23.25 -2.53 5.25
C ASN A 52 -23.06 -1.63 6.46
N ALA A 53 -21.83 -1.49 6.97
CA ALA A 53 -21.55 -0.68 8.14
C ALA A 53 -21.90 0.80 7.92
N ARG A 54 -22.41 1.44 8.98
CA ARG A 54 -22.72 2.88 9.02
C ARG A 54 -22.23 3.46 10.34
N SER A 55 -21.51 4.57 10.28
CA SER A 55 -21.05 5.31 11.45
C SER A 55 -21.08 6.81 11.16
N GLY A 56 -22.12 7.49 11.64
CA GLY A 56 -22.36 8.90 11.33
C GLY A 56 -22.44 9.14 9.82
N VAL A 57 -21.50 9.93 9.28
CA VAL A 57 -21.46 10.27 7.83
C VAL A 57 -20.71 9.23 6.99
N HIS A 58 -20.12 8.22 7.61
CA HIS A 58 -19.29 7.20 6.96
C HIS A 58 -20.08 5.92 6.70
N ALA A 59 -19.76 5.20 5.63
CA ALA A 59 -20.47 3.99 5.24
C ALA A 59 -19.59 3.00 4.48
N GLY A 60 -20.01 1.72 4.52
CA GLY A 60 -19.35 0.60 3.86
C GLY A 60 -18.12 0.10 4.61
N PHE A 61 -17.47 -0.93 4.08
CA PHE A 61 -16.35 -1.58 4.77
C PHE A 61 -15.13 -0.67 4.97
N LEU A 62 -14.93 0.31 4.09
CA LEU A 62 -13.86 1.31 4.21
C LEU A 62 -14.32 2.62 4.86
N GLN A 63 -15.55 2.69 5.38
CA GLN A 63 -16.11 3.87 6.04
C GLN A 63 -15.96 5.16 5.21
N ILE A 64 -16.39 5.09 3.95
CA ILE A 64 -16.28 6.19 2.99
C ILE A 64 -17.29 7.30 3.33
N SER A 65 -16.84 8.55 3.39
CA SER A 65 -17.68 9.72 3.58
C SER A 65 -18.26 10.26 2.27
N LYS A 66 -19.30 11.11 2.36
CA LYS A 66 -19.80 11.86 1.19
C LYS A 66 -18.71 12.70 0.53
N VAL A 67 -17.84 13.32 1.32
CA VAL A 67 -16.72 14.15 0.83
C VAL A 67 -15.76 13.29 -0.03
N CYS A 68 -15.45 12.07 0.42
CA CYS A 68 -14.60 11.15 -0.35
C CYS A 68 -15.23 10.79 -1.70
N VAL A 69 -16.53 10.49 -1.75
CA VAL A 69 -17.24 10.22 -3.03
C VAL A 69 -17.18 11.42 -3.96
N THR A 70 -17.44 12.61 -3.45
CA THR A 70 -17.36 13.86 -4.21
C THR A 70 -15.95 14.07 -4.78
N GLU A 71 -14.94 13.80 -3.96
CA GLU A 71 -13.54 13.96 -4.36
C GLU A 71 -13.13 12.93 -5.44
N CYS A 72 -13.56 11.68 -5.33
CA CYS A 72 -13.36 10.68 -6.38
C CYS A 72 -13.95 11.13 -7.72
N ASN A 73 -15.17 11.68 -7.70
CA ASN A 73 -15.84 12.20 -8.89
C ASN A 73 -15.12 13.43 -9.47
N ARG A 74 -14.60 14.32 -8.62
CA ARG A 74 -13.78 15.46 -9.05
C ARG A 74 -12.48 14.99 -9.73
N ILE A 75 -11.79 14.02 -9.14
CA ILE A 75 -10.55 13.45 -9.71
C ILE A 75 -10.83 12.78 -11.05
N ASN A 76 -11.90 11.98 -11.15
CA ASN A 76 -12.31 11.34 -12.39
C ASN A 76 -12.59 12.37 -13.50
N LYS A 77 -13.29 13.46 -13.15
CA LYS A 77 -13.53 14.56 -14.09
C LYS A 77 -12.22 15.19 -14.59
N LEU A 78 -11.27 15.45 -13.71
CA LEU A 78 -9.96 16.00 -14.08
C LEU A 78 -9.15 15.06 -14.99
N LYS A 79 -9.34 13.75 -14.83
CA LYS A 79 -8.65 12.74 -15.64
C LYS A 79 -9.43 12.29 -16.87
N ASN A 80 -10.54 12.96 -17.21
CA ASN A 80 -11.44 12.60 -18.32
C ASN A 80 -11.96 11.15 -18.22
N VAL A 81 -12.15 10.63 -17.00
CA VAL A 81 -12.77 9.33 -16.73
C VAL A 81 -14.28 9.52 -16.57
N SER A 82 -15.07 8.76 -17.33
CA SER A 82 -16.55 8.89 -17.34
C SER A 82 -17.22 8.36 -16.08
N THR A 83 -16.58 7.43 -15.36
CA THR A 83 -17.14 6.81 -14.14
C THR A 83 -17.52 7.86 -13.10
N ARG A 84 -18.74 7.75 -12.58
CA ARG A 84 -19.27 8.57 -11.47
C ARG A 84 -19.79 7.68 -10.38
N TYR A 85 -19.34 7.95 -9.14
CA TYR A 85 -19.77 7.23 -7.93
C TYR A 85 -20.94 7.95 -7.27
N THR A 86 -21.85 7.17 -6.71
CA THR A 86 -22.98 7.61 -5.89
C THR A 86 -22.75 7.31 -4.43
N LEU A 87 -23.58 7.82 -3.53
CA LEU A 87 -23.50 7.48 -2.10
C LEU A 87 -23.83 6.01 -1.82
N GLN A 88 -24.60 5.37 -2.70
CA GLN A 88 -24.92 3.95 -2.58
C GLN A 88 -23.72 3.05 -2.91
N ASP A 89 -22.82 3.50 -3.77
CA ASP A 89 -21.62 2.73 -4.15
C ASP A 89 -20.66 2.47 -2.99
N ARG A 90 -20.79 3.19 -1.88
CA ARG A 90 -20.01 2.96 -0.65
C ARG A 90 -20.29 1.59 0.01
N PHE A 91 -21.43 0.98 -0.29
CA PHE A 91 -21.83 -0.34 0.18
C PHE A 91 -21.46 -1.47 -0.80
N ASN A 92 -20.90 -1.13 -1.94
CA ASN A 92 -20.34 -2.09 -2.87
C ASN A 92 -18.85 -2.25 -2.62
N HIS A 93 -18.43 -3.46 -2.26
CA HIS A 93 -17.06 -3.78 -1.90
C HIS A 93 -16.06 -3.33 -2.96
N GLN A 94 -16.26 -3.75 -4.20
CA GLN A 94 -15.37 -3.45 -5.30
C GLN A 94 -15.29 -1.95 -5.60
N LYS A 95 -16.43 -1.24 -5.63
CA LYS A 95 -16.46 0.21 -5.85
C LYS A 95 -15.79 0.99 -4.72
N SER A 96 -15.89 0.50 -3.49
CA SER A 96 -15.16 1.08 -2.34
C SER A 96 -13.64 0.97 -2.52
N ILE A 97 -13.15 -0.18 -3.01
CA ILE A 97 -11.73 -0.38 -3.35
C ILE A 97 -11.31 0.54 -4.50
N GLU A 98 -12.14 0.70 -5.54
CA GLU A 98 -11.86 1.63 -6.64
C GLU A 98 -11.73 3.08 -6.14
N MET A 99 -12.66 3.54 -5.30
CA MET A 99 -12.59 4.87 -4.67
C MET A 99 -11.33 5.04 -3.81
N PHE A 100 -10.95 4.01 -3.04
CA PHE A 100 -9.69 4.02 -2.30
C PHE A 100 -8.51 4.26 -3.24
N TRP A 101 -8.41 3.53 -4.35
CA TRP A 101 -7.30 3.67 -5.28
C TRP A 101 -7.29 5.01 -6.02
N ILE A 102 -8.45 5.60 -6.32
CA ILE A 102 -8.53 6.93 -6.92
C ILE A 102 -7.88 7.96 -6.01
N ILE A 103 -8.20 7.95 -4.71
CA ILE A 103 -7.63 8.84 -3.70
C ILE A 103 -6.13 8.60 -3.54
N GLN A 104 -5.71 7.32 -3.37
CA GLN A 104 -4.31 6.99 -3.16
C GLN A 104 -3.43 7.39 -4.34
N LYS A 105 -3.79 7.01 -5.56
CA LYS A 105 -3.01 7.33 -6.77
C LYS A 105 -2.95 8.83 -7.06
N PHE A 106 -3.92 9.61 -6.62
CA PHE A 106 -3.94 11.05 -6.84
C PHE A 106 -3.08 11.80 -5.82
N TYR A 107 -3.22 11.50 -4.54
CA TYR A 107 -2.55 12.22 -3.46
C TYR A 107 -1.23 11.60 -3.01
N ASN A 108 -1.04 10.29 -3.20
CA ASN A 108 0.16 9.54 -2.84
C ASN A 108 0.68 8.72 -4.04
N PRO A 109 1.14 9.38 -5.12
CA PRO A 109 1.49 8.69 -6.38
C PRO A 109 2.65 7.70 -6.24
N LYS A 110 3.48 7.83 -5.19
CA LYS A 110 4.54 6.87 -4.86
C LYS A 110 3.99 5.62 -4.15
N LEU A 111 2.71 5.60 -3.80
CA LEU A 111 2.03 4.53 -3.07
C LEU A 111 2.78 4.13 -1.79
N ASP A 112 3.33 5.14 -1.08
CA ASP A 112 3.99 4.94 0.19
C ASP A 112 2.97 4.43 1.22
N ILE A 113 3.24 3.27 1.82
CA ILE A 113 2.30 2.56 2.70
C ILE A 113 1.93 3.36 3.95
N ASP A 114 2.88 4.08 4.53
CA ASP A 114 2.62 4.88 5.72
C ASP A 114 1.66 6.02 5.39
N TYR A 115 1.89 6.69 4.26
CA TYR A 115 1.00 7.73 3.78
C TYR A 115 -0.35 7.17 3.31
N MET A 116 -0.43 5.95 2.79
CA MET A 116 -1.71 5.33 2.45
C MET A 116 -2.63 5.24 3.67
N VAL A 117 -2.09 4.80 4.80
CA VAL A 117 -2.85 4.70 6.07
C VAL A 117 -3.22 6.08 6.60
N LEU A 118 -2.28 7.02 6.61
CA LEU A 118 -2.51 8.37 7.12
C LEU A 118 -3.49 9.15 6.25
N LEU A 119 -3.34 9.08 4.94
CA LEU A 119 -4.23 9.74 3.97
C LEU A 119 -5.68 9.25 4.11
N TRP A 120 -5.87 7.94 4.34
CA TRP A 120 -7.22 7.38 4.52
C TRP A 120 -7.91 7.93 5.76
N ASN A 121 -7.19 8.04 6.86
CA ASN A 121 -7.74 8.52 8.14
C ASN A 121 -7.89 10.05 8.23
N GLU A 122 -6.94 10.81 7.68
CA GLU A 122 -6.84 12.25 7.91
C GLU A 122 -7.11 13.09 6.66
N GLY A 123 -7.34 12.42 5.51
CA GLY A 123 -7.49 13.09 4.23
C GLY A 123 -6.17 13.67 3.70
N ASN A 124 -6.25 14.51 2.66
CA ASN A 124 -5.08 15.04 1.95
C ASN A 124 -4.17 15.93 2.82
N SER A 125 -4.66 16.42 3.97
CA SER A 125 -3.84 17.16 4.92
C SER A 125 -2.67 16.33 5.49
N ALA A 126 -2.81 14.99 5.51
CA ALA A 126 -1.76 14.08 5.94
C ALA A 126 -0.49 14.21 5.08
N MET A 127 -0.65 14.47 3.77
CA MET A 127 0.46 14.58 2.81
C MET A 127 1.32 15.83 3.01
N LYS A 128 0.81 16.82 3.76
CA LYS A 128 1.52 18.07 4.10
C LYS A 128 2.30 17.98 5.42
N LYS A 129 2.24 16.84 6.08
CA LYS A 129 2.84 16.61 7.41
C LYS A 129 3.88 15.50 7.31
N PRO A 130 4.91 15.49 8.18
CA PRO A 130 5.84 14.37 8.25
C PRO A 130 5.09 13.08 8.64
N LYS A 131 5.63 11.93 8.22
CA LYS A 131 5.10 10.62 8.62
C LYS A 131 5.07 10.49 10.12
N ARG A 132 3.99 9.94 10.65
CA ARG A 132 3.79 9.75 12.09
C ARG A 132 2.98 8.51 12.40
N LYS A 133 3.31 7.87 13.52
CA LYS A 133 2.63 6.65 13.98
C LYS A 133 1.45 7.01 14.87
N THR A 134 0.35 7.50 14.28
CA THR A 134 -0.90 7.80 15.00
C THR A 134 -1.50 6.55 15.66
N ARG A 135 -2.48 6.72 16.54
CA ARG A 135 -3.22 5.59 17.12
C ARG A 135 -3.89 4.74 16.04
N TYR A 136 -4.47 5.39 15.03
CA TYR A 136 -5.09 4.71 13.88
C TYR A 136 -4.05 3.92 13.08
N TYR A 137 -2.94 4.57 12.71
CA TYR A 137 -1.83 3.92 12.00
C TYR A 137 -1.36 2.65 12.72
N LYS A 138 -1.13 2.74 14.05
CA LYS A 138 -0.69 1.57 14.85
C LYS A 138 -1.70 0.43 14.82
N LYS A 139 -3.01 0.73 14.86
CA LYS A 139 -4.08 -0.29 14.76
C LYS A 139 -4.05 -0.99 13.40
N VAL A 140 -4.02 -0.22 12.31
CA VAL A 140 -3.98 -0.78 10.95
C VAL A 140 -2.74 -1.63 10.73
N MET A 141 -1.55 -1.14 11.10
CA MET A 141 -0.31 -1.88 10.91
C MET A 141 -0.23 -3.14 11.78
N LYS A 142 -0.82 -3.13 12.98
CA LYS A 142 -0.96 -4.34 13.79
C LYS A 142 -1.76 -5.41 13.05
N VAL A 143 -2.91 -5.07 12.46
CA VAL A 143 -3.72 -5.99 11.66
C VAL A 143 -2.95 -6.42 10.42
N TYR A 144 -2.35 -5.48 9.69
CA TYR A 144 -1.56 -5.76 8.47
C TYR A 144 -0.47 -6.82 8.70
N HIS A 145 0.21 -6.78 9.84
CA HIS A 145 1.27 -7.76 10.18
C HIS A 145 0.72 -9.09 10.72
N SER A 146 -0.55 -9.14 11.12
CA SER A 146 -1.18 -10.37 11.64
C SER A 146 -1.92 -11.19 10.58
N LEU A 147 -2.21 -10.63 9.40
CA LEU A 147 -2.78 -11.30 8.25
C LEU A 147 -1.74 -12.16 7.50
#